data_241aef76b035a5c4094f59e2ea165627
#
_entry.id   241aef76b035a5c4094f59e2ea165627
#
_cell.length_a   1.000
_cell.length_b   1.000
_cell.length_c   1.000
_cell.angle_alpha   90.00
_cell.angle_beta   90.00
_cell.angle_gamma   90.00
#
_symmetry.space_group_name_H-M   'P 1'
#
loop_
_entity.id
_entity.type
_entity.pdbx_description
1 polymer ?
#
loop_
_entity_poly.entity_id
_entity_poly.type
_entity_poly.pdbx_seq_one_letter_code
_entity_poly.pdbx_strand_id
1 'polypeptide(L)'
;MSDDWRWLRASETELWEGRPRLTTIAGSVAAGLAVLVAAVWLASTVDPRLATVGLLGIPLPIVAYLQVQRTTYLLTTRAIWVKTGVLGRSVRRVTLSKVQNTAYEQSVRGSIFGYGTVTVEVAGGEDIHFRRISDPRSVQEAINEQIDHGEARGVPGTPEQWQAVLSTLREIRRRVDEHPPVRE
;
A
#
# COMPACT_ATOMS: atom_id res chain seq x y z
N MET A 1 16.18 10.52 15.28
CA MET A 1 14.75 10.90 15.38
C MET A 1 14.01 9.63 15.73
N SER A 2 13.52 9.53 16.95
CA SER A 2 13.06 8.28 17.59
C SER A 2 11.94 7.57 16.79
N ASP A 3 12.14 6.29 16.54
CA ASP A 3 11.20 5.35 15.90
C ASP A 3 10.00 4.98 16.81
N ASP A 4 9.63 5.88 17.68
CA ASP A 4 8.61 5.76 18.73
C ASP A 4 7.17 5.51 18.23
N TRP A 5 6.98 5.32 16.91
CA TRP A 5 5.69 4.99 16.30
C TRP A 5 5.53 3.50 15.97
N ARG A 6 6.59 2.72 16.12
CA ARG A 6 6.63 1.28 15.81
C ARG A 6 6.32 0.49 17.07
N TRP A 7 5.07 0.24 17.33
CA TRP A 7 4.66 -0.66 18.44
C TRP A 7 4.65 -2.11 17.94
N LEU A 8 5.83 -2.61 17.55
CA LEU A 8 6.00 -3.98 17.13
C LEU A 8 5.83 -4.92 18.33
N ARG A 9 5.04 -5.97 18.14
CA ARG A 9 4.97 -7.03 19.15
C ARG A 9 6.26 -7.85 19.15
N ALA A 10 6.62 -8.46 20.27
CA ALA A 10 7.88 -9.21 20.43
C ALA A 10 8.09 -10.35 19.39
N SER A 11 7.01 -10.78 18.71
CA SER A 11 7.03 -11.81 17.66
C SER A 11 6.81 -11.25 16.24
N GLU A 12 6.92 -9.94 16.04
CA GLU A 12 6.67 -9.28 14.76
C GLU A 12 8.02 -8.83 14.16
N THR A 13 8.35 -9.35 12.98
CA THR A 13 9.61 -9.03 12.29
C THR A 13 9.31 -8.10 11.12
N GLU A 14 10.16 -7.10 10.93
CA GLU A 14 10.11 -6.22 9.76
C GLU A 14 10.61 -6.99 8.53
N LEU A 15 9.83 -6.98 7.47
CA LEU A 15 10.16 -7.63 6.20
C LEU A 15 10.58 -6.62 5.15
N TRP A 16 9.92 -5.47 5.12
CA TRP A 16 10.19 -4.44 4.15
C TRP A 16 9.79 -3.06 4.70
N GLU A 17 10.65 -2.08 4.48
CA GLU A 17 10.38 -0.66 4.71
C GLU A 17 10.57 0.11 3.41
N GLY A 18 9.64 0.98 3.08
CA GLY A 18 9.69 1.80 1.89
C GLY A 18 9.19 3.23 2.09
N ARG A 19 9.64 4.09 1.18
CA ARG A 19 9.22 5.50 1.10
C ARG A 19 8.89 5.83 -0.35
N PRO A 20 8.01 6.80 -0.60
CA PRO A 20 7.79 7.31 -1.95
C PRO A 20 9.09 7.84 -2.55
N ARG A 21 9.30 7.62 -3.86
CA ARG A 21 10.49 8.11 -4.56
C ARG A 21 10.48 9.63 -4.71
N LEU A 22 11.62 10.26 -4.52
CA LEU A 22 11.83 11.71 -4.72
C LEU A 22 11.60 12.15 -6.17
N THR A 23 11.81 11.28 -7.15
CA THR A 23 11.53 11.56 -8.57
C THR A 23 10.10 11.99 -8.84
N THR A 24 9.18 11.64 -7.93
CA THR A 24 7.76 12.01 -8.03
C THR A 24 7.51 13.51 -7.77
N ILE A 25 8.49 14.23 -7.21
CA ILE A 25 8.42 15.66 -6.95
C ILE A 25 8.68 16.47 -8.25
N ALA A 26 9.28 15.86 -9.28
CA ALA A 26 9.62 16.55 -10.52
C ALA A 26 8.44 17.30 -11.14
N GLY A 27 7.23 16.72 -11.08
CA GLY A 27 6.01 17.38 -11.56
C GLY A 27 5.67 18.66 -10.78
N SER A 28 5.82 18.67 -9.46
CA SER A 28 5.55 19.84 -8.63
C SER A 28 6.63 20.92 -8.79
N VAL A 29 7.88 20.52 -9.02
CA VAL A 29 8.97 21.44 -9.36
C VAL A 29 8.69 22.10 -10.70
N ALA A 30 8.33 21.32 -11.73
CA ALA A 30 7.98 21.86 -13.03
C ALA A 30 6.77 22.82 -12.97
N ALA A 31 5.74 22.47 -12.20
CA ALA A 31 4.57 23.32 -11.99
C ALA A 31 4.94 24.64 -11.28
N GLY A 32 5.76 24.58 -10.22
CA GLY A 32 6.25 25.75 -9.50
C GLY A 32 7.07 26.68 -10.40
N LEU A 33 7.94 26.08 -11.23
CA LEU A 33 8.73 26.82 -12.21
C LEU A 33 7.85 27.49 -13.28
N ALA A 34 6.83 26.79 -13.77
CA ALA A 34 5.89 27.34 -14.74
C ALA A 34 5.13 28.54 -14.19
N VAL A 35 4.70 28.50 -12.92
CA VAL A 35 4.08 29.63 -12.22
C VAL A 35 5.04 30.82 -12.14
N LEU A 36 6.30 30.58 -11.76
CA LEU A 36 7.33 31.62 -11.70
C LEU A 36 7.57 32.29 -13.08
N VAL A 37 7.74 31.47 -14.12
CA VAL A 37 7.97 31.98 -15.49
C VAL A 37 6.77 32.79 -15.97
N ALA A 38 5.56 32.28 -15.77
CA ALA A 38 4.34 32.99 -16.16
C ALA A 38 4.18 34.31 -15.39
N ALA A 39 4.49 34.36 -14.11
CA ALA A 39 4.44 35.58 -13.30
C ALA A 39 5.46 36.62 -13.76
N VAL A 40 6.69 36.23 -14.09
CA VAL A 40 7.73 37.13 -14.64
C VAL A 40 7.32 37.66 -16.00
N TRP A 41 6.75 36.81 -16.87
CA TRP A 41 6.27 37.24 -18.19
C TRP A 41 5.10 38.24 -18.07
N LEU A 42 4.11 37.97 -17.20
CA LEU A 42 3.00 38.88 -16.93
C LEU A 42 3.48 40.21 -16.31
N ALA A 43 4.45 40.16 -15.41
CA ALA A 43 5.04 41.35 -14.80
C ALA A 43 5.75 42.24 -15.83
N SER A 44 6.35 41.65 -16.85
CA SER A 44 7.06 42.42 -17.92
C SER A 44 6.12 43.01 -18.95
N THR A 45 4.91 42.43 -19.14
CA THR A 45 4.02 42.83 -20.24
C THR A 45 2.78 43.60 -19.78
N VAL A 46 2.32 43.37 -18.53
CA VAL A 46 1.07 43.93 -18.03
C VAL A 46 1.28 44.85 -16.83
N ASP A 47 1.75 44.34 -15.72
CA ASP A 47 2.00 45.09 -14.48
C ASP A 47 3.11 44.44 -13.63
N PRO A 48 4.17 45.18 -13.27
CA PRO A 48 5.25 44.67 -12.43
C PRO A 48 4.83 44.05 -11.12
N ARG A 49 3.66 44.42 -10.55
CA ARG A 49 3.11 43.84 -9.33
C ARG A 49 2.77 42.37 -9.47
N LEU A 50 2.52 41.90 -10.68
CA LEU A 50 2.22 40.48 -10.95
C LEU A 50 3.40 39.55 -10.68
N ALA A 51 4.63 40.08 -10.56
CA ALA A 51 5.79 39.30 -10.13
C ALA A 51 5.56 38.62 -8.76
N THR A 52 4.79 39.25 -7.87
CA THR A 52 4.49 38.68 -6.55
C THR A 52 3.67 37.38 -6.62
N VAL A 53 2.90 37.17 -7.69
CA VAL A 53 2.16 35.92 -7.93
C VAL A 53 3.12 34.73 -8.09
N GLY A 54 4.33 34.99 -8.58
CA GLY A 54 5.37 33.97 -8.72
C GLY A 54 5.74 33.31 -7.39
N LEU A 55 5.58 34.01 -6.26
CA LEU A 55 5.83 33.45 -4.92
C LEU A 55 4.92 32.25 -4.60
N LEU A 56 3.76 32.14 -5.26
CA LEU A 56 2.86 30.99 -5.11
C LEU A 56 3.43 29.71 -5.74
N GLY A 57 4.41 29.82 -6.62
CA GLY A 57 5.10 28.67 -7.20
C GLY A 57 6.06 27.96 -6.23
N ILE A 58 6.56 28.68 -5.22
CA ILE A 58 7.56 28.17 -4.27
C ILE A 58 7.02 27.07 -3.33
N PRO A 59 5.83 27.22 -2.72
CA PRO A 59 5.33 26.23 -1.79
C PRO A 59 5.00 24.87 -2.43
N LEU A 60 4.71 24.80 -3.73
CA LEU A 60 4.35 23.55 -4.41
C LEU A 60 5.43 22.45 -4.27
N PRO A 61 6.69 22.66 -4.67
CA PRO A 61 7.73 21.65 -4.50
C PRO A 61 8.09 21.40 -3.04
N ILE A 62 7.99 22.42 -2.18
CA ILE A 62 8.28 22.26 -0.75
C ILE A 62 7.29 21.32 -0.08
N VAL A 63 5.99 21.52 -0.31
CA VAL A 63 4.94 20.64 0.25
C VAL A 63 5.09 19.24 -0.28
N ALA A 64 5.32 19.06 -1.58
CA ALA A 64 5.53 17.75 -2.19
C ALA A 64 6.76 17.03 -1.58
N TYR A 65 7.85 17.75 -1.37
CA TYR A 65 9.04 17.22 -0.72
C TYR A 65 8.76 16.75 0.72
N LEU A 66 8.09 17.60 1.50
CA LEU A 66 7.72 17.26 2.89
C LEU A 66 6.80 16.04 2.96
N GLN A 67 5.85 15.90 2.02
CA GLN A 67 4.98 14.72 1.94
C GLN A 67 5.77 13.43 1.71
N VAL A 68 6.73 13.44 0.78
CA VAL A 68 7.59 12.29 0.52
C VAL A 68 8.44 11.94 1.75
N GLN A 69 9.05 12.93 2.38
CA GLN A 69 9.90 12.73 3.56
C GLN A 69 9.13 12.23 4.79
N ARG A 70 7.86 12.59 4.91
CA ARG A 70 7.01 12.28 6.07
C ARG A 70 6.12 11.06 5.86
N THR A 71 6.27 10.36 4.72
CA THR A 71 5.55 9.12 4.43
C THR A 71 6.49 7.94 4.54
N THR A 72 6.11 6.94 5.34
CA THR A 72 6.85 5.68 5.50
C THR A 72 5.85 4.53 5.47
N TYR A 73 6.17 3.52 4.71
CA TYR A 73 5.45 2.25 4.62
C TYR A 73 6.28 1.16 5.26
N LEU A 74 5.65 0.26 6.01
CA LEU A 74 6.30 -0.85 6.66
C LEU A 74 5.45 -2.11 6.51
N LEU A 75 6.04 -3.18 6.01
CA LEU A 75 5.47 -4.52 5.98
C LEU A 75 6.15 -5.37 7.05
N THR A 76 5.35 -6.02 7.88
CA THR A 76 5.82 -6.95 8.89
C THR A 76 5.19 -8.32 8.66
N THR A 77 5.63 -9.34 9.40
CA THR A 77 5.08 -10.71 9.33
C THR A 77 3.60 -10.80 9.70
N ARG A 78 2.97 -9.74 10.25
CA ARG A 78 1.58 -9.77 10.73
C ARG A 78 0.72 -8.60 10.32
N ALA A 79 1.33 -7.51 9.92
CA ALA A 79 0.61 -6.26 9.67
C ALA A 79 1.32 -5.37 8.65
N ILE A 80 0.52 -4.53 8.04
CA ILE A 80 0.96 -3.41 7.22
C ILE A 80 0.81 -2.13 8.04
N TRP A 81 1.83 -1.29 8.02
CA TRP A 81 1.84 0.00 8.67
C TRP A 81 2.06 1.11 7.67
N VAL A 82 1.28 2.16 7.79
CA VAL A 82 1.41 3.37 6.97
C VAL A 82 1.49 4.57 7.89
N LYS A 83 2.61 5.27 7.83
CA LYS A 83 2.80 6.54 8.52
C LYS A 83 2.78 7.65 7.49
N THR A 84 1.92 8.63 7.70
CA THR A 84 1.83 9.83 6.87
C THR A 84 1.68 11.07 7.75
N GLY A 85 2.02 12.22 7.20
CA GLY A 85 1.68 13.50 7.84
C GLY A 85 2.70 14.60 7.64
N VAL A 86 2.24 15.72 7.09
CA VAL A 86 3.02 16.97 6.93
C VAL A 86 2.70 17.94 8.07
N LEU A 87 1.41 18.23 8.30
CA LEU A 87 0.91 19.14 9.34
C LEU A 87 0.42 18.39 10.59
N GLY A 88 0.24 17.08 10.48
CA GLY A 88 -0.15 16.18 11.56
C GLY A 88 0.51 14.82 11.37
N ARG A 89 0.38 13.92 12.33
CA ARG A 89 0.90 12.56 12.28
C ARG A 89 -0.26 11.58 12.24
N SER A 90 -0.37 10.79 11.17
CA SER A 90 -1.30 9.68 11.07
C SER A 90 -0.52 8.38 10.93
N VAL A 91 -0.86 7.40 11.74
CA VAL A 91 -0.31 6.04 11.68
C VAL A 91 -1.47 5.08 11.57
N ARG A 92 -1.53 4.32 10.47
CA ARG A 92 -2.51 3.26 10.25
C ARG A 92 -1.81 1.91 10.32
N ARG A 93 -2.46 0.97 11.00
CA ARG A 93 -2.04 -0.43 11.06
C ARG A 93 -3.19 -1.30 10.58
N VAL A 94 -2.91 -2.18 9.64
CA VAL A 94 -3.86 -3.21 9.17
C VAL A 94 -3.21 -4.57 9.30
N THR A 95 -3.93 -5.50 9.93
CA THR A 95 -3.48 -6.88 10.07
C THR A 95 -3.61 -7.61 8.73
N LEU A 96 -2.63 -8.41 8.34
CA LEU A 96 -2.65 -9.16 7.08
C LEU A 96 -3.88 -10.05 6.91
N SER A 97 -4.43 -10.59 8.01
CA SER A 97 -5.68 -11.36 7.99
C SER A 97 -6.94 -10.58 7.58
N LYS A 98 -6.85 -9.26 7.46
CA LYS A 98 -7.93 -8.39 6.94
C LYS A 98 -7.72 -7.99 5.50
N VAL A 99 -6.61 -8.36 4.88
CA VAL A 99 -6.35 -8.10 3.48
C VAL A 99 -7.17 -9.07 2.63
N GLN A 100 -7.94 -8.54 1.68
CA GLN A 100 -8.78 -9.32 0.78
C GLN A 100 -8.14 -9.49 -0.58
N ASN A 101 -7.49 -8.44 -1.08
CA ASN A 101 -6.90 -8.43 -2.40
C ASN A 101 -5.73 -7.46 -2.45
N THR A 102 -4.80 -7.70 -3.37
CA THR A 102 -3.68 -6.80 -3.65
C THR A 102 -3.55 -6.58 -5.15
N ALA A 103 -3.38 -5.33 -5.54
CA ALA A 103 -3.13 -4.96 -6.93
C ALA A 103 -1.93 -4.00 -7.01
N TYR A 104 -1.15 -4.07 -8.08
CA TYR A 104 -0.18 -3.02 -8.35
C TYR A 104 -0.51 -2.33 -9.67
N GLU A 105 -0.24 -1.04 -9.70
CA GLU A 105 -0.39 -0.20 -10.88
C GLU A 105 0.92 0.52 -11.17
N GLN A 106 1.30 0.51 -12.43
CA GLN A 106 2.49 1.20 -12.89
C GLN A 106 2.16 1.99 -14.15
N SER A 107 2.18 3.31 -14.04
CA SER A 107 1.99 4.18 -15.20
C SER A 107 3.20 4.12 -16.14
N VAL A 108 3.05 4.62 -17.38
CA VAL A 108 4.17 4.70 -18.35
C VAL A 108 5.37 5.44 -17.75
N ARG A 109 5.15 6.56 -17.06
CA ARG A 109 6.21 7.29 -16.34
C ARG A 109 6.78 6.46 -15.19
N GLY A 110 5.92 5.74 -14.47
CA GLY A 110 6.33 4.83 -13.41
C GLY A 110 7.22 3.69 -13.92
N SER A 111 6.93 3.16 -15.11
CA SER A 111 7.75 2.14 -15.75
C SER A 111 9.15 2.67 -16.12
N ILE A 112 9.24 3.87 -16.70
CA ILE A 112 10.52 4.49 -17.07
C ILE A 112 11.38 4.78 -15.82
N PHE A 113 10.76 5.28 -14.75
CA PHE A 113 11.46 5.69 -13.53
C PHE A 113 11.47 4.61 -12.43
N GLY A 114 10.93 3.42 -12.68
CA GLY A 114 10.93 2.27 -11.77
C GLY A 114 10.14 2.52 -10.49
N TYR A 115 8.96 3.17 -10.56
CA TYR A 115 8.06 3.33 -9.42
C TYR A 115 6.61 2.97 -9.80
N GLY A 116 5.81 2.64 -8.80
CA GLY A 116 4.38 2.37 -8.96
C GLY A 116 3.63 2.46 -7.65
N THR A 117 2.37 2.05 -7.67
CA THR A 117 1.48 2.04 -6.51
C THR A 117 1.01 0.62 -6.26
N VAL A 118 1.08 0.16 -5.01
CA VAL A 118 0.44 -1.08 -4.58
C VAL A 118 -0.81 -0.70 -3.77
N THR A 119 -1.94 -1.21 -4.19
CA THR A 119 -3.22 -1.08 -3.49
C THR A 119 -3.49 -2.36 -2.74
N VAL A 120 -3.86 -2.24 -1.48
CA VAL A 120 -4.22 -3.34 -0.58
C VAL A 120 -5.65 -3.11 -0.12
N GLU A 121 -6.56 -3.96 -0.58
CA GLU A 121 -7.98 -3.92 -0.22
C GLU A 121 -8.18 -4.56 1.16
N VAL A 122 -8.92 -3.87 2.03
CA VAL A 122 -9.06 -4.23 3.44
C VAL A 122 -10.51 -4.51 3.81
N ALA A 123 -10.76 -5.69 4.38
CA ALA A 123 -12.08 -6.09 4.86
C ALA A 123 -12.58 -5.14 5.96
N GLY A 124 -13.69 -4.45 5.69
CA GLY A 124 -14.36 -3.57 6.64
C GLY A 124 -13.59 -2.30 7.00
N GLY A 125 -12.65 -1.88 6.15
CA GLY A 125 -11.86 -0.67 6.32
C GLY A 125 -11.58 0.05 5.01
N GLU A 126 -10.87 1.15 5.10
CA GLU A 126 -10.39 1.89 3.96
C GLU A 126 -9.13 1.23 3.39
N ASP A 127 -9.01 1.15 2.07
CA ASP A 127 -7.88 0.56 1.39
C ASP A 127 -6.57 1.29 1.68
N ILE A 128 -5.49 0.53 1.64
CA ILE A 128 -4.14 1.05 1.81
C ILE A 128 -3.47 1.19 0.45
N HIS A 129 -2.91 2.37 0.19
CA HIS A 129 -2.16 2.62 -1.04
C HIS A 129 -0.69 2.92 -0.72
N PHE A 130 0.20 2.05 -1.15
CA PHE A 130 1.65 2.29 -1.17
C PHE A 130 2.01 3.07 -2.42
N ARG A 131 1.86 4.39 -2.34
CA ARG A 131 2.01 5.26 -3.51
C ARG A 131 3.48 5.50 -3.84
N ARG A 132 3.81 5.36 -5.14
CA ARG A 132 5.09 5.78 -5.72
C ARG A 132 6.30 5.09 -5.07
N ILE A 133 6.13 3.85 -4.70
CA ILE A 133 7.22 3.01 -4.17
C ILE A 133 8.07 2.44 -5.30
N SER A 134 9.32 2.11 -4.97
CA SER A 134 10.20 1.39 -5.86
C SER A 134 9.73 -0.06 -5.97
N ASP A 135 9.82 -0.62 -7.17
CA ASP A 135 9.52 -2.02 -7.45
C ASP A 135 8.18 -2.51 -6.82
N PRO A 136 7.05 -1.99 -7.30
CA PRO A 136 5.75 -2.29 -6.71
C PRO A 136 5.40 -3.78 -6.82
N ARG A 137 5.92 -4.47 -7.83
CA ARG A 137 5.68 -5.89 -8.05
C ARG A 137 6.28 -6.75 -6.94
N SER A 138 7.54 -6.56 -6.61
CA SER A 138 8.20 -7.30 -5.52
C SER A 138 7.54 -7.05 -4.17
N VAL A 139 7.03 -5.83 -3.94
CA VAL A 139 6.30 -5.51 -2.71
C VAL A 139 4.95 -6.21 -2.67
N GLN A 140 4.22 -6.27 -3.78
CA GLN A 140 2.97 -7.03 -3.88
C GLN A 140 3.21 -8.53 -3.64
N GLU A 141 4.24 -9.10 -4.28
CA GLU A 141 4.62 -10.50 -4.10
C GLU A 141 4.94 -10.80 -2.63
N ALA A 142 5.73 -9.93 -1.97
CA ALA A 142 6.03 -10.08 -0.55
C ALA A 142 4.79 -10.00 0.36
N ILE A 143 3.82 -9.14 0.04
CA ILE A 143 2.55 -9.07 0.79
C ILE A 143 1.76 -10.37 0.61
N ASN A 144 1.61 -10.85 -0.62
CA ASN A 144 0.86 -12.08 -0.92
C ASN A 144 1.50 -13.30 -0.25
N GLU A 145 2.82 -13.42 -0.30
CA GLU A 145 3.54 -14.49 0.40
C GLU A 145 3.23 -14.51 1.91
N GLN A 146 3.14 -13.33 2.54
CA GLN A 146 2.81 -13.27 3.96
C GLN A 146 1.33 -13.58 4.25
N ILE A 147 0.42 -13.27 3.33
CA ILE A 147 -1.00 -13.65 3.42
C ILE A 147 -1.12 -15.17 3.35
N ASP A 148 -0.50 -15.80 2.36
CA ASP A 148 -0.52 -17.25 2.16
C ASP A 148 0.07 -18.00 3.36
N HIS A 149 1.19 -17.51 3.89
CA HIS A 149 1.78 -18.07 5.12
C HIS A 149 0.88 -17.87 6.35
N GLY A 150 0.12 -16.78 6.40
CA GLY A 150 -0.86 -16.50 7.46
C GLY A 150 -2.05 -17.44 7.38
N GLU A 151 -2.57 -17.69 6.18
CA GLU A 151 -3.68 -18.61 5.93
C GLU A 151 -3.30 -20.07 6.22
N ALA A 152 -2.11 -20.49 5.83
CA ALA A 152 -1.59 -21.83 6.14
C ALA A 152 -1.48 -22.07 7.65
N ARG A 153 -1.23 -21.03 8.46
CA ARG A 153 -1.23 -21.09 9.93
C ARG A 153 -2.64 -20.99 10.54
N GLY A 154 -3.58 -20.45 9.79
CA GLY A 154 -4.95 -20.16 10.23
C GLY A 154 -5.98 -21.21 9.85
N VAL A 155 -5.59 -22.33 9.21
CA VAL A 155 -6.53 -23.45 8.96
C VAL A 155 -6.99 -23.97 10.32
N PRO A 156 -8.29 -23.81 10.69
CA PRO A 156 -8.77 -24.27 11.95
C PRO A 156 -8.78 -25.80 11.98
N GLY A 157 -8.24 -26.37 13.04
CA GLY A 157 -8.19 -27.82 13.24
C GLY A 157 -6.81 -28.42 13.12
N THR A 158 -6.63 -29.54 13.80
CA THR A 158 -5.40 -30.35 13.72
C THR A 158 -5.47 -31.28 12.51
N PRO A 159 -4.33 -31.81 12.01
CA PRO A 159 -4.32 -32.82 10.96
C PRO A 159 -5.23 -34.03 11.26
N GLU A 160 -5.32 -34.42 12.54
CA GLU A 160 -6.16 -35.51 13.00
C GLU A 160 -7.66 -35.18 12.85
N GLN A 161 -8.07 -33.94 13.14
CA GLN A 161 -9.44 -33.47 12.93
C GLN A 161 -9.82 -33.47 11.45
N TRP A 162 -8.92 -33.01 10.58
CA TRP A 162 -9.15 -33.07 9.15
C TRP A 162 -9.24 -34.50 8.62
N GLN A 163 -8.42 -35.42 9.12
CA GLN A 163 -8.54 -36.85 8.80
C GLN A 163 -9.87 -37.43 9.25
N ALA A 164 -10.37 -37.05 10.42
CA ALA A 164 -11.70 -37.48 10.91
C ALA A 164 -12.83 -36.97 10.00
N VAL A 165 -12.76 -35.69 9.56
CA VAL A 165 -13.72 -35.13 8.59
C VAL A 165 -13.67 -35.86 7.26
N LEU A 166 -12.48 -36.12 6.73
CA LEU A 166 -12.31 -36.87 5.48
C LEU A 166 -12.82 -38.31 5.57
N SER A 167 -12.64 -38.99 6.71
CA SER A 167 -13.16 -40.34 6.90
C SER A 167 -14.69 -40.37 6.95
N THR A 168 -15.30 -39.40 7.63
CA THR A 168 -16.75 -39.22 7.68
C THR A 168 -17.33 -38.93 6.29
N LEU A 169 -16.70 -38.06 5.52
CA LEU A 169 -17.14 -37.77 4.15
C LEU A 169 -17.05 -38.99 3.22
N ARG A 170 -16.02 -39.81 3.37
CA ARG A 170 -15.89 -41.06 2.60
C ARG A 170 -16.95 -42.08 2.99
N GLU A 171 -17.28 -42.14 4.26
CA GLU A 171 -18.35 -43.01 4.76
C GLU A 171 -19.74 -42.58 4.24
N ILE A 172 -20.04 -41.28 4.27
CA ILE A 172 -21.26 -40.71 3.70
C ILE A 172 -21.34 -41.02 2.20
N ARG A 173 -20.27 -40.77 1.47
CA ARG A 173 -20.23 -41.08 0.03
C ARG A 173 -20.52 -42.54 -0.25
N ARG A 174 -19.91 -43.47 0.51
CA ARG A 174 -20.13 -44.90 0.35
C ARG A 174 -21.61 -45.25 0.58
N ARG A 175 -22.23 -44.68 1.61
CA ARG A 175 -23.67 -44.93 1.90
C ARG A 175 -24.60 -44.39 0.82
N VAL A 176 -24.28 -43.25 0.25
CA VAL A 176 -25.03 -42.66 -0.89
C VAL A 176 -24.90 -43.52 -2.13
N ASP A 177 -23.69 -44.02 -2.43
CA ASP A 177 -23.44 -44.90 -3.59
C ASP A 177 -24.13 -46.27 -3.41
N GLU A 178 -24.26 -46.79 -2.15
CA GLU A 178 -24.97 -48.05 -1.83
C GLU A 178 -26.50 -47.90 -1.88
N HIS A 179 -27.04 -46.68 -1.71
CA HIS A 179 -28.47 -46.40 -1.74
C HIS A 179 -28.77 -45.24 -2.72
N PRO A 180 -28.70 -45.50 -4.04
CA PRO A 180 -29.06 -44.46 -5.01
C PRO A 180 -30.52 -44.06 -4.86
N PRO A 181 -30.87 -42.76 -4.96
CA PRO A 181 -32.24 -42.31 -4.86
C PRO A 181 -33.07 -42.96 -5.96
N VAL A 182 -34.20 -43.56 -5.54
CA VAL A 182 -35.20 -44.15 -6.46
C VAL A 182 -35.65 -43.02 -7.40
N ARG A 183 -35.40 -43.16 -8.67
CA ARG A 183 -35.97 -42.25 -9.68
C ARG A 183 -37.42 -42.63 -9.88
N GLU A 184 -38.34 -41.81 -9.42
CA GLU A 184 -39.73 -41.80 -9.89
C GLU A 184 -39.86 -41.17 -11.26
#